data_884aff89f55a3441298ed89ff5e9d189
#
_entry.id   884aff89f55a3441298ed89ff5e9d189
#
_cell.length_a   1.000
_cell.length_b   1.000
_cell.length_c   1.000
_cell.angle_alpha   90.00
_cell.angle_beta   90.00
_cell.angle_gamma   90.00
#
_symmetry.space_group_name_H-M   'P 1'
#
loop_
_entity.id
_entity.type
_entity.pdbx_description
1 polymer ?
#
loop_
_entity_poly.entity_id
_entity_poly.type
_entity_poly.pdbx_seq_one_letter_code
_entity_poly.pdbx_strand_id
1 'polypeptide(L)'
;MECPEIPIWKPEIVLHEGAEAIVTAGSWLGRRSVLKYRRPRRYRHPDLDRRLTRQRMAVEARVLSRLSAAGFPSPSLILMEPDQSTMLLSRIDGEILYDVLKLEDSPRDILYSLGGLIRRLHEMGISHGDLTTHNVMVSEGDLHLIDFGLSRQSPELEHFGLDLQVLRECLGSSHTNIADAIDTVCEGYMDSEDKNSDSESANNVIDRFHKIVGRVRYHG
;
A
#
# COMPACT_ATOMS: atom_id res chain seq x y z
N MET A 1 7.95 -18.96 -17.78
CA MET A 1 9.12 -18.43 -17.03
C MET A 1 8.92 -18.92 -15.61
N GLU A 2 9.78 -19.81 -15.15
CA GLU A 2 9.63 -20.40 -13.81
C GLU A 2 9.93 -19.35 -12.74
N CYS A 3 9.18 -19.41 -11.66
CA CYS A 3 9.42 -18.56 -10.48
C CYS A 3 10.75 -19.00 -9.83
N PRO A 4 11.62 -18.05 -9.39
CA PRO A 4 12.88 -18.41 -8.75
C PRO A 4 12.67 -19.32 -7.53
N GLU A 5 13.54 -20.32 -7.37
CA GLU A 5 13.50 -21.22 -6.23
C GLU A 5 14.10 -20.54 -5.00
N ILE A 6 13.30 -20.41 -3.94
CA ILE A 6 13.78 -20.05 -2.61
C ILE A 6 13.86 -21.35 -1.79
N PRO A 7 15.01 -21.61 -1.12
CA PRO A 7 15.14 -22.81 -0.31
C PRO A 7 14.01 -22.94 0.72
N ILE A 8 13.42 -24.14 0.79
CA ILE A 8 12.35 -24.49 1.76
C ILE A 8 11.03 -23.73 1.53
N TRP A 9 10.90 -22.99 0.44
CA TRP A 9 9.63 -22.42 0.01
C TRP A 9 8.73 -23.49 -0.62
N LYS A 10 7.48 -23.56 -0.16
CA LYS A 10 6.45 -24.45 -0.72
C LYS A 10 5.32 -23.59 -1.27
N PRO A 11 5.24 -23.38 -2.59
CA PRO A 11 4.15 -22.63 -3.19
C PRO A 11 2.83 -23.42 -3.08
N GLU A 12 1.73 -22.68 -2.90
CA GLU A 12 0.38 -23.25 -2.81
C GLU A 12 -0.51 -22.73 -3.93
N ILE A 13 -0.74 -21.39 -3.98
CA ILE A 13 -1.66 -20.77 -4.93
C ILE A 13 -1.14 -19.39 -5.36
N VAL A 14 -1.33 -19.06 -6.64
CA VAL A 14 -1.10 -17.71 -7.14
C VAL A 14 -2.25 -16.82 -6.70
N LEU A 15 -1.97 -15.84 -5.86
CA LEU A 15 -2.96 -14.87 -5.37
C LEU A 15 -3.22 -13.76 -6.39
N HIS A 16 -2.16 -13.32 -7.07
CA HIS A 16 -2.24 -12.25 -8.05
C HIS A 16 -1.17 -12.41 -9.13
N GLU A 17 -1.58 -12.19 -10.38
CA GLU A 17 -0.69 -12.18 -11.53
C GLU A 17 -0.89 -10.89 -12.32
N GLY A 18 -0.09 -9.88 -12.01
CA GLY A 18 -0.12 -8.57 -12.65
C GLY A 18 1.01 -8.35 -13.65
N ALA A 19 0.96 -7.20 -14.31
CA ALA A 19 2.01 -6.80 -15.25
C ALA A 19 3.38 -6.57 -14.57
N GLU A 20 3.39 -6.21 -13.29
CA GLU A 20 4.60 -5.86 -12.55
C GLU A 20 5.14 -7.01 -11.68
N ALA A 21 4.24 -7.83 -11.13
CA ALA A 21 4.62 -8.89 -10.20
C ALA A 21 3.67 -10.08 -10.25
N ILE A 22 4.20 -11.24 -9.84
CA ILE A 22 3.42 -12.40 -9.45
C ILE A 22 3.50 -12.51 -7.93
N VAL A 23 2.35 -12.71 -7.29
CA VAL A 23 2.21 -12.88 -5.86
C VAL A 23 1.69 -14.28 -5.60
N THR A 24 2.49 -15.12 -4.97
CA THR A 24 2.16 -16.53 -4.70
C THR A 24 2.09 -16.75 -3.19
N ALA A 25 0.98 -17.30 -2.72
CA ALA A 25 0.87 -17.77 -1.34
C ALA A 25 1.51 -19.15 -1.20
N GLY A 26 2.02 -19.41 -0.01
CA GLY A 26 2.64 -20.69 0.33
C GLY A 26 3.14 -20.70 1.76
N SER A 27 4.06 -21.62 2.05
CA SER A 27 4.68 -21.72 3.37
C SER A 27 6.21 -21.73 3.27
N TRP A 28 6.84 -21.06 4.22
CA TRP A 28 8.28 -21.05 4.41
C TRP A 28 8.62 -21.47 5.85
N LEU A 29 9.38 -22.56 5.99
CA LEU A 29 9.66 -23.16 7.31
C LEU A 29 8.38 -23.41 8.13
N GLY A 30 7.29 -23.81 7.49
CA GLY A 30 6.00 -24.05 8.13
C GLY A 30 5.20 -22.79 8.47
N ARG A 31 5.68 -21.59 8.16
CA ARG A 31 4.97 -20.31 8.36
C ARG A 31 4.27 -19.90 7.07
N ARG A 32 3.01 -19.48 7.18
CA ARG A 32 2.25 -18.93 6.05
C ARG A 32 2.92 -17.66 5.55
N SER A 33 3.23 -17.64 4.26
CA SER A 33 4.03 -16.58 3.66
C SER A 33 3.55 -16.27 2.25
N VAL A 34 4.00 -15.15 1.70
CA VAL A 34 3.72 -14.72 0.34
C VAL A 34 5.05 -14.43 -0.37
N LEU A 35 5.25 -15.04 -1.53
CA LEU A 35 6.36 -14.74 -2.42
C LEU A 35 5.92 -13.72 -3.47
N LYS A 36 6.54 -12.55 -3.48
CA LYS A 36 6.36 -11.50 -4.48
C LYS A 36 7.54 -11.53 -5.43
N TYR A 37 7.30 -11.96 -6.67
CA TYR A 37 8.29 -11.98 -7.75
C TYR A 37 8.02 -10.84 -8.73
N ARG A 38 8.97 -9.92 -8.90
CA ARG A 38 8.88 -8.80 -9.84
C ARG A 38 9.36 -9.22 -11.22
N ARG A 39 8.45 -9.22 -12.20
CA ARG A 39 8.74 -9.63 -13.57
C ARG A 39 9.60 -8.59 -14.31
N PRO A 40 10.59 -9.01 -15.10
CA PRO A 40 11.30 -8.14 -16.02
C PRO A 40 10.35 -7.53 -17.05
N ARG A 41 10.47 -6.23 -17.31
CA ARG A 41 9.65 -5.52 -18.29
C ARG A 41 10.29 -5.52 -19.67
N ARG A 42 9.67 -6.19 -20.63
CA ARG A 42 10.19 -6.37 -21.99
C ARG A 42 10.40 -5.07 -22.78
N TYR A 43 9.68 -4.00 -22.44
CA TYR A 43 9.78 -2.69 -23.11
C TYR A 43 10.88 -1.80 -22.56
N ARG A 44 11.54 -2.20 -21.47
CA ARG A 44 12.64 -1.46 -20.87
C ARG A 44 13.97 -2.08 -21.22
N HIS A 45 15.02 -1.23 -21.28
CA HIS A 45 16.38 -1.76 -21.35
C HIS A 45 16.67 -2.61 -20.09
N PRO A 46 17.24 -3.83 -20.24
CA PRO A 46 17.40 -4.76 -19.12
C PRO A 46 18.14 -4.19 -17.91
N ASP A 47 19.19 -3.37 -18.13
CA ASP A 47 19.94 -2.78 -17.03
C ASP A 47 19.15 -1.72 -16.27
N LEU A 48 18.36 -0.91 -16.98
CA LEU A 48 17.46 0.06 -16.37
C LEU A 48 16.37 -0.65 -15.56
N ASP A 49 15.78 -1.69 -16.10
CA ASP A 49 14.73 -2.46 -15.44
C ASP A 49 15.26 -3.10 -14.15
N ARG A 50 16.42 -3.78 -14.21
CA ARG A 50 17.08 -4.35 -13.02
C ARG A 50 17.36 -3.29 -11.95
N ARG A 51 17.88 -2.12 -12.33
CA ARG A 51 18.17 -1.02 -11.40
C ARG A 51 16.90 -0.50 -10.71
N LEU A 52 15.84 -0.26 -11.48
CA LEU A 52 14.56 0.22 -10.94
C LEU A 52 13.90 -0.83 -10.03
N THR A 53 13.95 -2.11 -10.41
CA THR A 53 13.41 -3.21 -9.58
C THR A 53 14.16 -3.30 -8.26
N ARG A 54 15.49 -3.31 -8.26
CA ARG A 54 16.30 -3.31 -7.03
C ARG A 54 16.03 -2.09 -6.16
N GLN A 55 15.90 -0.90 -6.76
CA GLN A 55 15.58 0.33 -6.03
C GLN A 55 14.22 0.24 -5.33
N ARG A 56 13.17 -0.21 -6.03
CA ARG A 56 11.83 -0.41 -5.46
C ARG A 56 11.83 -1.45 -4.34
N MET A 57 12.51 -2.58 -4.53
CA MET A 57 12.65 -3.60 -3.50
C MET A 57 13.36 -3.07 -2.25
N ALA A 58 14.43 -2.30 -2.43
CA ALA A 58 15.16 -1.70 -1.32
C ALA A 58 14.34 -0.65 -0.56
N VAL A 59 13.48 0.12 -1.25
CA VAL A 59 12.52 1.03 -0.62
C VAL A 59 11.49 0.24 0.19
N GLU A 60 10.84 -0.74 -0.43
CA GLU A 60 9.83 -1.58 0.20
C GLU A 60 10.38 -2.30 1.44
N ALA A 61 11.58 -2.88 1.35
CA ALA A 61 12.22 -3.57 2.47
C ALA A 61 12.50 -2.63 3.67
N ARG A 62 13.01 -1.42 3.41
CA ARG A 62 13.27 -0.44 4.46
C ARG A 62 12.00 0.05 5.14
N VAL A 63 10.95 0.31 4.34
CA VAL A 63 9.65 0.74 4.86
C VAL A 63 9.04 -0.37 5.70
N LEU A 64 8.94 -1.59 5.20
CA LEU A 64 8.39 -2.75 5.93
C LEU A 64 9.15 -3.02 7.24
N SER A 65 10.47 -2.91 7.24
CA SER A 65 11.26 -3.07 8.47
C SER A 65 10.92 -2.00 9.52
N ARG A 66 10.73 -0.76 9.09
CA ARG A 66 10.35 0.36 9.98
C ARG A 66 8.92 0.20 10.50
N LEU A 67 7.99 -0.18 9.64
CA LEU A 67 6.58 -0.44 9.99
C LEU A 67 6.47 -1.60 10.99
N SER A 68 7.18 -2.70 10.74
CA SER A 68 7.21 -3.86 11.63
C SER A 68 7.76 -3.50 13.02
N ALA A 69 8.84 -2.71 13.09
CA ALA A 69 9.41 -2.25 14.36
C ALA A 69 8.44 -1.36 15.16
N ALA A 70 7.55 -0.64 14.51
CA ALA A 70 6.53 0.21 15.12
C ALA A 70 5.19 -0.51 15.38
N GLY A 71 5.06 -1.79 15.06
CA GLY A 71 3.79 -2.52 15.18
C GLY A 71 2.68 -1.97 14.27
N PHE A 72 3.05 -1.41 13.12
CA PHE A 72 2.08 -0.92 12.15
C PHE A 72 1.48 -2.10 11.36
N PRO A 73 0.16 -2.12 11.07
CA PRO A 73 -0.49 -3.21 10.35
C PRO A 73 -0.07 -3.26 8.89
N SER A 74 0.92 -4.08 8.62
CA SER A 74 1.50 -4.34 7.30
C SER A 74 2.18 -5.72 7.29
N PRO A 75 2.50 -6.29 6.10
CA PRO A 75 3.31 -7.51 6.05
C PRO A 75 4.71 -7.28 6.65
N SER A 76 5.26 -8.30 7.29
CA SER A 76 6.66 -8.30 7.71
C SER A 76 7.54 -8.88 6.60
N LEU A 77 8.69 -8.25 6.35
CA LEU A 77 9.69 -8.78 5.43
C LEU A 77 10.41 -9.96 6.11
N ILE A 78 10.41 -11.12 5.44
CA ILE A 78 11.10 -12.33 5.89
C ILE A 78 12.45 -12.46 5.19
N LEU A 79 12.47 -12.35 3.86
CA LEU A 79 13.66 -12.49 3.03
C LEU A 79 13.55 -11.61 1.78
N MET A 80 14.66 -11.10 1.32
CA MET A 80 14.76 -10.39 0.04
C MET A 80 15.96 -10.90 -0.77
N GLU A 81 15.68 -11.31 -2.01
CA GLU A 81 16.70 -11.74 -2.98
C GLU A 81 16.69 -10.79 -4.20
N PRO A 82 17.47 -9.71 -4.16
CA PRO A 82 17.44 -8.69 -5.22
C PRO A 82 17.88 -9.21 -6.59
N ASP A 83 18.77 -10.19 -6.63
CA ASP A 83 19.25 -10.77 -7.89
C ASP A 83 18.19 -11.64 -8.57
N GLN A 84 17.30 -12.22 -7.78
CA GLN A 84 16.14 -12.99 -8.25
C GLN A 84 14.87 -12.13 -8.37
N SER A 85 14.95 -10.86 -8.01
CA SER A 85 13.79 -9.93 -7.99
C SER A 85 12.64 -10.44 -7.12
N THR A 86 12.93 -11.12 -6.00
CA THR A 86 11.96 -11.73 -5.09
C THR A 86 12.00 -11.16 -3.69
N MET A 87 10.82 -11.10 -3.08
CA MET A 87 10.62 -10.79 -1.66
C MET A 87 9.69 -11.83 -1.04
N LEU A 88 10.08 -12.37 0.09
CA LEU A 88 9.25 -13.24 0.91
C LEU A 88 8.70 -12.43 2.08
N LEU A 89 7.40 -12.40 2.22
CA LEU A 89 6.66 -11.59 3.18
C LEU A 89 5.79 -12.48 4.05
N SER A 90 5.45 -12.03 5.26
CA SER A 90 4.39 -12.68 6.04
C SER A 90 3.06 -12.55 5.31
N ARG A 91 2.25 -13.61 5.36
CA ARG A 91 0.90 -13.61 4.78
C ARG A 91 -0.07 -12.93 5.74
N ILE A 92 -0.87 -12.02 5.20
CA ILE A 92 -2.08 -11.50 5.84
C ILE A 92 -3.24 -12.33 5.30
N ASP A 93 -4.00 -12.94 6.18
CA ASP A 93 -5.18 -13.72 5.81
C ASP A 93 -6.41 -12.82 5.85
N GLY A 94 -6.89 -12.40 4.70
CA GLY A 94 -7.99 -11.46 4.58
C GLY A 94 -8.36 -11.22 3.12
N GLU A 95 -9.24 -10.26 2.91
CA GLU A 95 -9.74 -9.86 1.60
C GLU A 95 -9.20 -8.48 1.23
N ILE A 96 -9.08 -8.21 -0.07
CA ILE A 96 -8.69 -6.89 -0.57
C ILE A 96 -9.86 -5.92 -0.34
N LEU A 97 -9.59 -4.74 0.18
CA LEU A 97 -10.60 -3.72 0.47
C LEU A 97 -11.43 -3.36 -0.77
N TYR A 98 -10.84 -3.42 -1.96
CA TYR A 98 -11.54 -3.25 -3.22
C TYR A 98 -12.75 -4.19 -3.37
N ASP A 99 -12.59 -5.46 -3.01
CA ASP A 99 -13.66 -6.46 -3.12
C ASP A 99 -14.66 -6.32 -1.96
N VAL A 100 -14.19 -6.02 -0.75
CA VAL A 100 -15.02 -5.75 0.41
C VAL A 100 -15.97 -4.58 0.16
N LEU A 101 -15.49 -3.45 -0.36
CA LEU A 101 -16.30 -2.26 -0.65
C LEU A 101 -17.36 -2.46 -1.74
N LYS A 102 -17.22 -3.51 -2.56
CA LYS A 102 -18.26 -3.86 -3.56
C LYS A 102 -19.44 -4.59 -2.95
N LEU A 103 -19.24 -5.27 -1.84
CA LEU A 103 -20.23 -6.11 -1.18
C LEU A 103 -20.80 -5.47 0.08
N GLU A 104 -20.16 -4.42 0.59
CA GLU A 104 -20.51 -3.76 1.84
C GLU A 104 -21.64 -2.75 1.63
N ASP A 105 -22.75 -2.95 2.35
CA ASP A 105 -23.91 -2.04 2.30
C ASP A 105 -23.68 -0.74 3.08
N SER A 106 -22.80 -0.76 4.08
CA SER A 106 -22.52 0.40 4.95
C SER A 106 -21.02 0.58 5.21
N PRO A 107 -20.26 1.02 4.20
CA PRO A 107 -18.78 1.07 4.25
C PRO A 107 -18.21 2.22 5.09
N ARG A 108 -19.05 3.02 5.79
CA ARG A 108 -18.62 4.23 6.50
C ARG A 108 -17.53 3.93 7.54
N ASP A 109 -17.75 2.93 8.40
CA ASP A 109 -16.83 2.63 9.50
C ASP A 109 -15.47 2.15 8.99
N ILE A 110 -15.47 1.37 7.92
CA ILE A 110 -14.23 0.89 7.31
C ILE A 110 -13.46 2.01 6.60
N LEU A 111 -14.17 2.94 5.94
CA LEU A 111 -13.55 4.11 5.30
C LEU A 111 -13.01 5.11 6.34
N TYR A 112 -13.74 5.30 7.43
CA TYR A 112 -13.27 6.12 8.54
C TYR A 112 -12.00 5.53 9.19
N SER A 113 -12.00 4.22 9.45
CA SER A 113 -10.83 3.49 9.97
C SER A 113 -9.64 3.55 9.02
N LEU A 114 -9.89 3.52 7.70
CA LEU A 114 -8.85 3.70 6.68
C LEU A 114 -8.19 5.08 6.80
N GLY A 115 -8.97 6.13 7.03
CA GLY A 115 -8.46 7.47 7.29
C GLY A 115 -7.47 7.50 8.45
N GLY A 116 -7.84 6.89 9.57
CA GLY A 116 -6.97 6.77 10.74
C GLY A 116 -5.69 5.96 10.48
N LEU A 117 -5.79 4.87 9.71
CA LEU A 117 -4.64 4.07 9.33
C LEU A 117 -3.65 4.87 8.46
N ILE A 118 -4.16 5.63 7.49
CA ILE A 118 -3.35 6.51 6.63
C ILE A 118 -2.69 7.60 7.48
N ARG A 119 -3.41 8.20 8.42
CA ARG A 119 -2.84 9.20 9.33
C ARG A 119 -1.64 8.66 10.09
N ARG A 120 -1.78 7.49 10.70
CA ARG A 120 -0.68 6.80 11.41
C ARG A 120 0.54 6.56 10.53
N LEU A 121 0.36 6.18 9.25
CA LEU A 121 1.45 6.04 8.29
C LEU A 121 2.17 7.37 8.05
N HIS A 122 1.40 8.45 7.82
CA HIS A 122 1.93 9.78 7.55
C HIS A 122 2.66 10.36 8.77
N GLU A 123 2.17 10.12 9.99
CA GLU A 123 2.85 10.49 11.24
C GLU A 123 4.20 9.80 11.43
N MET A 124 4.36 8.61 10.89
CA MET A 124 5.66 7.95 10.81
C MET A 124 6.59 8.58 9.76
N GLY A 125 6.19 9.66 9.06
CA GLY A 125 6.94 10.28 7.99
C GLY A 125 7.12 9.35 6.78
N ILE A 126 6.07 8.61 6.44
CA ILE A 126 6.04 7.69 5.28
C ILE A 126 4.82 8.03 4.44
N SER A 127 5.01 8.32 3.13
CA SER A 127 3.94 8.31 2.15
C SER A 127 3.91 6.97 1.40
N HIS A 128 2.72 6.51 1.04
CA HIS A 128 2.54 5.21 0.39
C HIS A 128 3.01 5.22 -1.07
N GLY A 129 2.64 6.26 -1.81
CA GLY A 129 2.99 6.47 -3.22
C GLY A 129 2.13 5.71 -4.24
N ASP A 130 1.25 4.80 -3.78
CA ASP A 130 0.29 4.06 -4.60
C ASP A 130 -0.92 3.63 -3.76
N LEU A 131 -1.52 4.59 -3.07
CA LEU A 131 -2.59 4.34 -2.10
C LEU A 131 -3.93 4.11 -2.81
N THR A 132 -4.23 2.86 -3.11
CA THR A 132 -5.49 2.41 -3.72
C THR A 132 -6.20 1.39 -2.83
N THR A 133 -7.48 1.13 -3.08
CA THR A 133 -8.23 0.07 -2.36
C THR A 133 -7.71 -1.34 -2.63
N HIS A 134 -6.91 -1.53 -3.69
CA HIS A 134 -6.21 -2.79 -3.97
C HIS A 134 -4.98 -3.01 -3.06
N ASN A 135 -4.44 -1.94 -2.49
CA ASN A 135 -3.27 -1.97 -1.62
C ASN A 135 -3.65 -1.90 -0.12
N VAL A 136 -4.90 -2.22 0.18
CA VAL A 136 -5.44 -2.37 1.54
C VAL A 136 -6.08 -3.74 1.68
N MET A 137 -5.77 -4.45 2.75
CA MET A 137 -6.40 -5.71 3.12
C MET A 137 -7.24 -5.56 4.38
N VAL A 138 -8.33 -6.28 4.44
CA VAL A 138 -9.21 -6.42 5.62
C VAL A 138 -8.99 -7.81 6.19
N SER A 139 -8.53 -7.91 7.42
CA SER A 139 -8.29 -9.18 8.12
C SER A 139 -8.87 -9.10 9.52
N GLU A 140 -9.83 -9.97 9.85
CA GLU A 140 -10.50 -10.01 11.17
C GLU A 140 -11.09 -8.66 11.62
N GLY A 141 -11.47 -7.81 10.66
CA GLY A 141 -11.98 -6.45 10.91
C GLY A 141 -10.93 -5.36 10.94
N ASP A 142 -9.65 -5.71 10.97
CA ASP A 142 -8.54 -4.76 10.95
C ASP A 142 -8.05 -4.47 9.52
N LEU A 143 -7.61 -3.24 9.30
CA LEU A 143 -7.04 -2.80 8.03
C LEU A 143 -5.52 -2.92 8.02
N HIS A 144 -4.97 -3.40 6.91
CA HIS A 144 -3.53 -3.55 6.69
C HIS A 144 -3.13 -2.93 5.36
N LEU A 145 -2.08 -2.11 5.34
CA LEU A 145 -1.52 -1.60 4.08
C LEU A 145 -0.49 -2.57 3.52
N ILE A 146 -0.51 -2.74 2.19
CA ILE A 146 0.41 -3.62 1.45
C ILE A 146 1.04 -2.87 0.28
N ASP A 147 2.14 -3.40 -0.26
CA ASP A 147 2.86 -2.87 -1.43
C ASP A 147 3.46 -1.46 -1.27
N PHE A 148 4.55 -1.37 -0.55
CA PHE A 148 5.30 -0.13 -0.30
C PHE A 148 6.42 0.16 -1.33
N GLY A 149 6.36 -0.44 -2.51
CA GLY A 149 7.41 -0.30 -3.53
C GLY A 149 7.58 1.11 -4.12
N LEU A 150 6.60 1.99 -3.95
CA LEU A 150 6.63 3.39 -4.39
C LEU A 150 6.66 4.39 -3.22
N SER A 151 6.77 3.89 -1.99
CA SER A 151 6.76 4.71 -0.79
C SER A 151 7.96 5.65 -0.69
N ARG A 152 7.77 6.74 0.02
CA ARG A 152 8.83 7.69 0.35
C ARG A 152 8.98 7.81 1.86
N GLN A 153 10.22 7.85 2.32
CA GLN A 153 10.57 8.20 3.69
C GLN A 153 10.96 9.67 3.73
N SER A 154 10.56 10.39 4.76
CA SER A 154 10.70 11.86 4.87
C SER A 154 10.11 12.58 3.65
N PRO A 155 8.82 12.32 3.33
CA PRO A 155 8.15 12.95 2.20
C PRO A 155 7.88 14.43 2.49
N GLU A 156 7.74 15.22 1.42
CA GLU A 156 7.19 16.57 1.51
C GLU A 156 5.67 16.51 1.69
N LEU A 157 5.08 17.59 2.21
CA LEU A 157 3.62 17.73 2.39
C LEU A 157 2.81 17.37 1.12
N GLU A 158 3.37 17.68 -0.06
CA GLU A 158 2.78 17.32 -1.36
C GLU A 158 2.53 15.82 -1.49
N HIS A 159 3.45 14.97 -1.04
CA HIS A 159 3.35 13.52 -1.20
C HIS A 159 2.23 12.92 -0.33
N PHE A 160 1.97 13.49 0.84
CA PHE A 160 0.83 13.09 1.67
C PHE A 160 -0.50 13.47 1.01
N GLY A 161 -0.60 14.68 0.44
CA GLY A 161 -1.77 15.09 -0.32
C GLY A 161 -2.00 14.25 -1.58
N LEU A 162 -0.92 13.79 -2.24
CA LEU A 162 -0.99 12.90 -3.40
C LEU A 162 -1.50 11.50 -3.02
N ASP A 163 -1.15 10.96 -1.86
CA ASP A 163 -1.69 9.67 -1.41
C ASP A 163 -3.22 9.74 -1.29
N LEU A 164 -3.77 10.82 -0.69
CA LEU A 164 -5.21 11.04 -0.60
C LEU A 164 -5.86 11.26 -1.98
N GLN A 165 -5.14 11.94 -2.91
CA GLN A 165 -5.64 12.15 -4.26
C GLN A 165 -5.73 10.83 -5.05
N VAL A 166 -4.72 9.97 -4.97
CA VAL A 166 -4.73 8.64 -5.61
C VAL A 166 -5.88 7.79 -5.07
N LEU A 167 -6.07 7.79 -3.75
CA LEU A 167 -7.18 7.08 -3.11
C LEU A 167 -8.53 7.63 -3.57
N ARG A 168 -8.69 8.97 -3.63
CA ARG A 168 -9.91 9.62 -4.14
C ARG A 168 -10.25 9.20 -5.57
N GLU A 169 -9.25 9.17 -6.46
CA GLU A 169 -9.44 8.73 -7.85
C GLU A 169 -9.85 7.26 -7.92
N CYS A 170 -9.21 6.42 -7.11
CA CYS A 170 -9.55 5.00 -7.01
C CYS A 170 -10.99 4.80 -6.50
N LEU A 171 -11.39 5.47 -5.42
CA LEU A 171 -12.75 5.42 -4.87
C LEU A 171 -13.78 5.92 -5.90
N GLY A 172 -13.52 7.07 -6.51
CA GLY A 172 -14.44 7.67 -7.48
C GLY A 172 -14.60 6.88 -8.78
N SER A 173 -13.58 6.11 -9.20
CA SER A 173 -13.65 5.30 -10.42
C SER A 173 -14.19 3.88 -10.18
N SER A 174 -13.89 3.29 -9.04
CA SER A 174 -14.15 1.87 -8.77
C SER A 174 -15.32 1.61 -7.81
N HIS A 175 -15.71 2.61 -7.00
CA HIS A 175 -16.73 2.51 -5.97
C HIS A 175 -17.74 3.66 -6.06
N THR A 176 -18.27 3.87 -7.26
CA THR A 176 -19.18 4.99 -7.60
C THR A 176 -20.50 4.95 -6.84
N ASN A 177 -20.86 3.80 -6.26
CA ASN A 177 -22.04 3.61 -5.41
C ASN A 177 -21.87 4.17 -3.97
N ILE A 178 -20.65 4.52 -3.56
CA ILE A 178 -20.36 5.04 -2.23
C ILE A 178 -20.23 6.56 -2.34
N ALA A 179 -21.31 7.26 -2.01
CA ALA A 179 -21.27 8.71 -1.95
C ALA A 179 -20.32 9.18 -0.84
N ASP A 180 -19.60 10.28 -1.10
CA ASP A 180 -18.71 10.94 -0.12
C ASP A 180 -17.65 10.03 0.54
N ALA A 181 -17.24 8.95 -0.18
CA ALA A 181 -16.28 7.98 0.35
C ALA A 181 -14.98 8.64 0.81
N ILE A 182 -14.42 9.55 0.02
CA ILE A 182 -13.18 10.26 0.38
C ILE A 182 -13.37 11.22 1.56
N ASP A 183 -14.54 11.82 1.70
CA ASP A 183 -14.82 12.73 2.79
C ASP A 183 -14.85 11.98 4.13
N THR A 184 -15.42 10.78 4.15
CA THR A 184 -15.38 9.87 5.30
C THR A 184 -13.94 9.46 5.67
N VAL A 185 -13.10 9.19 4.68
CA VAL A 185 -11.67 8.92 4.91
C VAL A 185 -10.98 10.16 5.50
N CYS A 186 -11.27 11.36 4.98
CA CYS A 186 -10.70 12.61 5.50
C CYS A 186 -11.15 12.88 6.95
N GLU A 187 -12.39 12.58 7.31
CA GLU A 187 -12.86 12.66 8.70
C GLU A 187 -12.01 11.78 9.62
N GLY A 188 -11.90 10.49 9.31
CA GLY A 188 -11.09 9.56 10.10
C GLY A 188 -9.61 9.94 10.17
N TYR A 189 -9.07 10.50 9.07
CA TYR A 189 -7.70 11.01 9.01
C TYR A 189 -7.49 12.19 9.99
N MET A 190 -8.41 13.15 10.04
CA MET A 190 -8.33 14.31 10.92
C MET A 190 -8.52 13.93 12.39
N ASP A 191 -9.51 13.08 12.67
CA ASP A 191 -9.85 12.69 14.04
C ASP A 191 -8.80 11.79 14.71
N SER A 192 -7.95 11.15 13.90
CA SER A 192 -6.88 10.27 14.37
C SER A 192 -5.52 10.98 14.56
N GLU A 193 -5.46 12.30 14.47
CA GLU A 193 -4.24 13.07 14.65
C GLU A 193 -3.67 12.93 16.07
N ASP A 194 -2.42 12.47 16.17
CA ASP A 194 -1.66 12.56 17.42
C ASP A 194 -1.11 13.99 17.59
N LYS A 195 -1.72 14.73 18.53
CA LYS A 195 -1.35 16.12 18.85
C LYS A 195 0.08 16.27 19.39
N ASN A 196 0.73 15.16 19.78
CA ASN A 196 2.10 15.17 20.27
C ASN A 196 3.10 14.77 19.15
N SER A 197 2.62 14.49 17.95
CA SER A 197 3.49 14.16 16.81
C SER A 197 4.16 15.41 16.25
N ASP A 198 5.45 15.32 15.95
CA ASP A 198 6.19 16.35 15.21
C ASP A 198 5.93 16.31 13.69
N SER A 199 4.96 15.51 13.25
CA SER A 199 4.60 15.37 11.83
C SER A 199 3.78 16.57 11.34
N GLU A 200 3.62 16.68 10.02
CA GLU A 200 2.68 17.64 9.42
C GLU A 200 1.29 17.46 9.99
N SER A 201 0.62 18.57 10.32
CA SER A 201 -0.74 18.50 10.88
C SER A 201 -1.74 17.92 9.86
N ALA A 202 -2.77 17.24 10.36
CA ALA A 202 -3.81 16.68 9.51
C ALA A 202 -4.47 17.76 8.65
N ASN A 203 -4.73 18.93 9.21
CA ASN A 203 -5.30 20.07 8.47
C ASN A 203 -4.41 20.51 7.30
N ASN A 204 -3.09 20.63 7.50
CA ASN A 204 -2.16 20.99 6.42
C ASN A 204 -2.20 19.98 5.28
N VAL A 205 -2.27 18.68 5.59
CA VAL A 205 -2.35 17.61 4.58
C VAL A 205 -3.68 17.68 3.83
N ILE A 206 -4.82 17.86 4.52
CA ILE A 206 -6.13 17.99 3.90
C ILE A 206 -6.20 19.24 3.02
N ASP A 207 -5.71 20.39 3.49
CA ASP A 207 -5.63 21.61 2.70
C ASP A 207 -4.77 21.41 1.44
N ARG A 208 -3.67 20.66 1.55
CA ARG A 208 -2.82 20.33 0.41
C ARG A 208 -3.54 19.42 -0.58
N PHE A 209 -4.21 18.40 -0.09
CA PHE A 209 -5.05 17.53 -0.90
C PHE A 209 -6.10 18.32 -1.70
N HIS A 210 -6.86 19.23 -1.04
CA HIS A 210 -7.84 20.06 -1.74
C HIS A 210 -7.23 20.97 -2.81
N LYS A 211 -6.03 21.52 -2.57
CA LYS A 211 -5.29 22.30 -3.57
C LYS A 211 -4.87 21.47 -4.78
N ILE A 212 -4.49 20.20 -4.58
CA ILE A 212 -4.16 19.26 -5.66
C ILE A 212 -5.42 18.97 -6.48
N VAL A 213 -6.53 18.63 -5.84
CA VAL A 213 -7.84 18.39 -6.49
C VAL A 213 -8.29 19.58 -7.33
N GLY A 214 -8.15 20.80 -6.78
CA GLY A 214 -8.50 22.03 -7.49
C GLY A 214 -7.71 22.24 -8.77
N ARG A 215 -6.43 21.92 -8.78
CA ARG A 215 -5.57 22.06 -9.98
C ARG A 215 -5.95 21.08 -11.10
N VAL A 216 -6.30 19.84 -10.76
CA VAL A 216 -6.68 18.82 -11.75
C VAL A 216 -7.94 19.24 -12.52
N ARG A 217 -8.90 19.94 -11.89
CA ARG A 217 -10.14 20.41 -12.53
C ARG A 217 -9.95 21.51 -13.57
N TYR A 218 -8.83 22.24 -13.55
CA TYR A 218 -8.54 23.35 -14.49
C TYR A 218 -7.72 22.94 -15.71
N HIS A 219 -7.31 21.67 -15.82
CA HIS A 219 -6.50 21.13 -16.93
C HIS A 219 -7.16 19.96 -17.67
N GLY A 220 -8.45 19.72 -17.43
CA GLY A 220 -9.27 18.70 -18.09
C GLY A 220 -10.28 19.29 -19.08
#